data_5988af3cd21e4a43b7e2cd7f3940ccaf
#
_entry.id   5988af3cd21e4a43b7e2cd7f3940ccaf
#
_cell.length_a   1.000
_cell.length_b   1.000
_cell.length_c   1.000
_cell.angle_alpha   90.00
_cell.angle_beta   90.00
_cell.angle_gamma   90.00
#
_symmetry.space_group_name_H-M   'P 1'
#
loop_
_entity.id
_entity.type
_entity.pdbx_description
1 polymer ?
#
loop_
_entity_poly.entity_id
_entity_poly.type
_entity_poly.pdbx_seq_one_letter_code
_entity_poly.pdbx_strand_id
1 'polypeptide(L)'
;MVAGPVALDVERVGAPHPPPVRGRAIPVALWTVASAILAGWLILAAVHVRDDYRMSHVQGIWVAAEEAARGGALYPPLFDGEHYSGTRYMPLAILLNAFGSATTGDAIIGGKMIAATLMAVLLATIILVLKRRSCPLSLAFALAAVVVATDTGLQAGTTIGGDLLPVVLQTGALALAAGGSKSRQFVVAGALAGLAFASKLTGLWGAFAVITWLAINQQWRRAAIFAIATVATVAVTLGVVQLFTNGGLSEHLLAFAFAGVRGGGTIFRGPNQLLFNLLGHATAAVVLFPLAIISALLAGGWRQLSVFHIALMYALLVLMVVYADFGTGFNQLLDLVVLVVLVVGEWLGRVTRKVDLAAPPVLALVIAVTVVWADGLDLVRTIGFDVRGAIASVRNGSPGRAAVAVSRTVGPADEVLAEDPSIYVPLHRKPVVMDPFMLLRLDRQHPEWVDPLIRRISERRFALVVLIVPLEDRTLDYWWNDFQFGPRVAAALRESYRPDGILGRYFLYRPR
;
A
#
# COMPACT_ATOMS: atom_id res chain seq x y z
N MET A 1 -54.86 68.65 -23.90
CA MET A 1 -53.66 68.57 -23.04
C MET A 1 -52.88 67.33 -23.50
N VAL A 2 -51.78 67.57 -24.22
CA VAL A 2 -50.97 66.54 -24.77
C VAL A 2 -49.78 66.43 -23.84
N ALA A 3 -49.59 65.25 -23.20
CA ALA A 3 -48.46 64.93 -22.35
C ALA A 3 -47.25 64.57 -23.24
N GLY A 4 -46.13 65.25 -23.09
CA GLY A 4 -44.87 65.01 -23.79
C GLY A 4 -44.15 63.76 -23.23
N PRO A 5 -43.25 63.10 -24.03
CA PRO A 5 -42.53 61.92 -23.63
C PRO A 5 -41.43 62.23 -22.62
N VAL A 6 -41.37 61.47 -21.55
CA VAL A 6 -40.28 61.45 -20.56
C VAL A 6 -39.11 60.68 -21.19
N ALA A 7 -37.99 61.39 -21.40
CA ALA A 7 -36.75 60.75 -21.81
C ALA A 7 -36.16 59.96 -20.63
N LEU A 8 -36.04 58.65 -20.80
CA LEU A 8 -35.31 57.76 -19.87
C LEU A 8 -33.81 57.90 -20.18
N ASP A 9 -33.07 58.47 -19.23
CA ASP A 9 -31.62 58.46 -19.23
C ASP A 9 -31.12 57.03 -19.08
N VAL A 10 -30.58 56.43 -20.16
CA VAL A 10 -29.91 55.15 -20.14
C VAL A 10 -28.51 55.36 -19.56
N GLU A 11 -28.38 55.12 -18.24
CA GLU A 11 -27.08 55.03 -17.60
C GLU A 11 -26.20 54.04 -18.37
N ARG A 12 -25.09 54.53 -18.89
CA ARG A 12 -24.03 53.68 -19.50
C ARG A 12 -23.55 52.71 -18.46
N VAL A 13 -23.98 51.43 -18.55
CA VAL A 13 -23.40 50.32 -17.81
C VAL A 13 -21.91 50.26 -18.16
N GLY A 14 -21.09 50.62 -17.20
CA GLY A 14 -19.63 50.61 -17.33
C GLY A 14 -19.12 49.26 -17.82
N ALA A 15 -18.18 49.24 -18.72
CA ALA A 15 -17.54 48.05 -19.23
C ALA A 15 -17.05 47.16 -18.06
N PRO A 16 -17.26 45.85 -18.09
CA PRO A 16 -16.83 44.96 -17.01
C PRO A 16 -15.33 45.10 -16.75
N HIS A 17 -14.98 45.47 -15.55
CA HIS A 17 -13.58 45.52 -15.13
C HIS A 17 -12.94 44.15 -15.38
N PRO A 18 -11.71 44.08 -15.97
CA PRO A 18 -11.02 42.82 -16.13
C PRO A 18 -10.83 42.19 -14.75
N PRO A 19 -11.05 40.86 -14.64
CA PRO A 19 -10.98 40.17 -13.34
C PRO A 19 -9.57 40.39 -12.75
N PRO A 20 -9.49 40.64 -11.42
CA PRO A 20 -8.23 40.96 -10.77
C PRO A 20 -7.22 39.82 -10.97
N VAL A 21 -5.99 40.17 -11.31
CA VAL A 21 -4.83 39.25 -11.60
C VAL A 21 -4.58 38.23 -10.48
N ARG A 22 -5.07 38.47 -9.26
CA ARG A 22 -4.99 37.58 -8.12
C ARG A 22 -5.58 36.18 -8.35
N GLY A 23 -6.51 35.99 -9.29
CA GLY A 23 -7.16 34.69 -9.55
C GLY A 23 -6.26 33.63 -10.23
N ARG A 24 -5.12 33.99 -10.82
CA ARG A 24 -4.23 33.06 -11.54
C ARG A 24 -3.06 32.51 -10.70
N ALA A 25 -2.62 33.21 -9.66
CA ALA A 25 -1.46 32.85 -8.87
C ALA A 25 -1.64 31.50 -8.12
N ILE A 26 -2.82 31.25 -7.58
CA ILE A 26 -3.10 30.04 -6.78
C ILE A 26 -3.12 28.75 -7.62
N PRO A 27 -3.82 28.67 -8.77
CA PRO A 27 -3.71 27.52 -9.65
C PRO A 27 -2.28 27.24 -10.10
N VAL A 28 -1.49 28.26 -10.39
CA VAL A 28 -0.07 28.11 -10.77
C VAL A 28 0.75 27.52 -9.62
N ALA A 29 0.58 28.00 -8.40
CA ALA A 29 1.27 27.45 -7.23
C ALA A 29 0.91 25.98 -6.99
N LEU A 30 -0.37 25.62 -7.09
CA LEU A 30 -0.83 24.22 -6.96
C LEU A 30 -0.21 23.32 -8.02
N TRP A 31 -0.18 23.76 -9.29
CA TRP A 31 0.47 23.03 -10.37
C TRP A 31 1.97 22.85 -10.13
N THR A 32 2.67 23.90 -9.71
CA THR A 32 4.11 23.88 -9.47
C THR A 32 4.45 22.87 -8.35
N VAL A 33 3.77 22.96 -7.21
CA VAL A 33 4.00 22.07 -6.06
C VAL A 33 3.68 20.62 -6.42
N ALA A 34 2.53 20.37 -7.01
CA ALA A 34 2.14 19.02 -7.40
C ALA A 34 3.09 18.41 -8.44
N SER A 35 3.51 19.21 -9.43
CA SER A 35 4.48 18.74 -10.42
C SER A 35 5.84 18.42 -9.80
N ALA A 36 6.30 19.22 -8.83
CA ALA A 36 7.55 18.97 -8.12
C ALA A 36 7.48 17.66 -7.31
N ILE A 37 6.37 17.41 -6.60
CA ILE A 37 6.15 16.16 -5.85
C ILE A 37 6.12 14.95 -6.79
N LEU A 38 5.36 15.01 -7.87
CA LEU A 38 5.24 13.91 -8.83
C LEU A 38 6.55 13.66 -9.58
N ALA A 39 7.28 14.72 -9.95
CA ALA A 39 8.61 14.58 -10.55
C ALA A 39 9.59 13.95 -9.56
N GLY A 40 9.56 14.35 -8.29
CA GLY A 40 10.37 13.76 -7.24
C GLY A 40 10.10 12.26 -7.07
N TRP A 41 8.83 11.87 -7.02
CA TRP A 41 8.46 10.44 -6.98
C TRP A 41 8.97 9.68 -8.23
N LEU A 42 8.78 10.22 -9.44
CA LEU A 42 9.24 9.58 -10.67
C LEU A 42 10.77 9.44 -10.70
N ILE A 43 11.50 10.44 -10.23
CA ILE A 43 12.96 10.38 -10.11
C ILE A 43 13.37 9.25 -9.16
N LEU A 44 12.77 9.18 -7.97
CA LEU A 44 13.06 8.11 -7.01
C LEU A 44 12.72 6.72 -7.58
N ALA A 45 11.55 6.57 -8.19
CA ALA A 45 11.15 5.32 -8.81
C ALA A 45 12.13 4.88 -9.91
N ALA A 46 12.57 5.81 -10.76
CA ALA A 46 13.50 5.54 -11.86
C ALA A 46 14.92 5.22 -11.36
N VAL A 47 15.44 6.02 -10.41
CA VAL A 47 16.80 5.87 -9.88
C VAL A 47 16.95 4.56 -9.11
N HIS A 48 15.93 4.20 -8.33
CA HIS A 48 15.94 3.04 -7.45
C HIS A 48 15.28 1.78 -8.03
N VAL A 49 14.96 1.75 -9.32
CA VAL A 49 14.30 0.60 -9.94
C VAL A 49 15.14 -0.69 -9.86
N ARG A 50 16.46 -0.55 -9.81
CA ARG A 50 17.40 -1.69 -9.84
C ARG A 50 17.98 -2.09 -8.50
N ASP A 51 17.81 -1.31 -7.46
CA ASP A 51 18.38 -1.53 -6.13
C ASP A 51 17.33 -2.00 -5.11
N ASP A 52 17.73 -2.20 -3.86
CA ASP A 52 16.87 -2.60 -2.75
C ASP A 52 16.39 -1.42 -1.88
N TYR A 53 16.37 -0.22 -2.43
CA TYR A 53 15.88 0.98 -1.76
C TYR A 53 14.49 0.79 -1.17
N ARG A 54 14.33 1.16 0.09
CA ARG A 54 13.11 1.00 0.91
C ARG A 54 12.59 -0.45 1.01
N MET A 55 13.34 -1.42 0.56
CA MET A 55 12.99 -2.82 0.75
C MET A 55 13.39 -3.30 2.15
N SER A 56 12.50 -3.99 2.81
CA SER A 56 12.74 -4.72 4.06
C SER A 56 12.63 -6.23 3.81
N HIS A 57 12.73 -7.03 4.87
CA HIS A 57 12.43 -8.47 4.82
C HIS A 57 11.00 -8.75 4.29
N VAL A 58 10.03 -7.86 4.55
CA VAL A 58 8.65 -8.00 4.06
C VAL A 58 8.63 -7.99 2.52
N GLN A 59 9.36 -7.05 1.90
CA GLN A 59 9.50 -7.04 0.44
C GLN A 59 10.28 -8.26 -0.06
N GLY A 60 11.23 -8.75 0.74
CA GLY A 60 11.94 -10.01 0.44
C GLY A 60 11.01 -11.22 0.38
N ILE A 61 9.98 -11.28 1.24
CA ILE A 61 8.95 -12.33 1.17
C ILE A 61 8.17 -12.24 -0.15
N TRP A 62 7.82 -11.03 -0.61
CA TRP A 62 7.16 -10.84 -1.91
C TRP A 62 8.04 -11.32 -3.07
N VAL A 63 9.34 -10.96 -3.07
CA VAL A 63 10.33 -11.41 -4.07
C VAL A 63 10.45 -12.93 -4.08
N ALA A 64 10.53 -13.58 -2.92
CA ALA A 64 10.61 -15.04 -2.84
C ALA A 64 9.30 -15.72 -3.28
N ALA A 65 8.14 -15.16 -2.94
CA ALA A 65 6.83 -15.71 -3.33
C ALA A 65 6.59 -15.61 -4.84
N GLU A 66 6.99 -14.49 -5.48
CA GLU A 66 6.88 -14.34 -6.94
C GLU A 66 7.83 -15.27 -7.69
N GLU A 67 9.06 -15.48 -7.20
CA GLU A 67 9.98 -16.44 -7.78
C GLU A 67 9.48 -17.88 -7.62
N ALA A 68 8.91 -18.24 -6.46
CA ALA A 68 8.25 -19.53 -6.27
C ALA A 68 7.09 -19.72 -7.26
N ALA A 69 6.26 -18.69 -7.44
CA ALA A 69 5.13 -18.72 -8.40
C ALA A 69 5.61 -18.87 -9.85
N ARG A 70 6.71 -18.22 -10.24
CA ARG A 70 7.36 -18.43 -11.56
C ARG A 70 7.84 -19.85 -11.76
N GLY A 71 8.34 -20.48 -10.71
CA GLY A 71 8.72 -21.88 -10.69
C GLY A 71 7.53 -22.86 -10.63
N GLY A 72 6.30 -22.39 -10.69
CA GLY A 72 5.09 -23.22 -10.62
C GLY A 72 4.62 -23.57 -9.20
N ALA A 73 5.24 -23.02 -8.15
CA ALA A 73 4.94 -23.28 -6.75
C ALA A 73 4.30 -22.07 -6.07
N LEU A 74 3.10 -21.66 -6.50
CA LEU A 74 2.41 -20.46 -5.95
C LEU A 74 2.10 -20.59 -4.45
N TYR A 75 1.67 -21.75 -4.00
CA TYR A 75 1.42 -22.08 -2.57
C TYR A 75 2.05 -23.45 -2.31
N PRO A 76 3.37 -23.53 -2.10
CA PRO A 76 4.01 -24.80 -1.79
C PRO A 76 3.57 -25.31 -0.41
N PRO A 77 3.74 -26.60 -0.08
CA PRO A 77 3.39 -27.14 1.22
C PRO A 77 3.93 -26.27 2.36
N LEU A 78 3.15 -26.07 3.42
CA LEU A 78 3.56 -25.26 4.59
C LEU A 78 4.89 -25.74 5.17
N PHE A 79 5.08 -27.05 5.19
CA PHE A 79 6.30 -27.71 5.61
C PHE A 79 6.52 -28.97 4.76
N ASP A 80 7.72 -29.13 4.19
CA ASP A 80 8.11 -30.29 3.37
C ASP A 80 9.18 -31.17 4.01
N GLY A 81 9.47 -30.96 5.30
CA GLY A 81 10.54 -31.65 6.04
C GLY A 81 11.80 -30.81 6.20
N GLU A 82 12.06 -29.85 5.29
CA GLU A 82 13.26 -29.02 5.27
C GLU A 82 12.97 -27.53 5.13
N HIS A 83 11.86 -27.15 4.46
CA HIS A 83 11.52 -25.77 4.11
C HIS A 83 10.15 -25.39 4.66
N TYR A 84 10.03 -24.15 5.08
CA TYR A 84 8.82 -23.55 5.63
C TYR A 84 8.32 -22.49 4.66
N SER A 85 7.19 -22.72 4.00
CA SER A 85 6.71 -21.91 2.88
C SER A 85 5.42 -21.15 3.19
N GLY A 86 5.03 -21.05 4.45
CA GLY A 86 3.79 -20.42 4.87
C GLY A 86 3.71 -18.94 4.47
N THR A 87 2.56 -18.54 3.91
CA THR A 87 2.25 -17.13 3.64
C THR A 87 0.75 -16.87 3.76
N ARG A 88 0.39 -15.65 4.19
CA ARG A 88 -0.99 -15.16 4.23
C ARG A 88 -1.33 -14.23 3.05
N TYR A 89 -0.43 -14.07 2.10
CA TYR A 89 -0.64 -13.20 0.96
C TYR A 89 -1.60 -13.81 -0.06
N MET A 90 -2.47 -12.96 -0.61
CA MET A 90 -3.45 -13.36 -1.60
C MET A 90 -2.82 -13.50 -3.00
N PRO A 91 -3.36 -14.40 -3.85
CA PRO A 91 -2.67 -14.83 -5.06
C PRO A 91 -2.48 -13.76 -6.12
N LEU A 92 -3.46 -12.86 -6.29
CA LEU A 92 -3.44 -11.96 -7.44
C LEU A 92 -2.27 -10.98 -7.43
N ALA A 93 -1.87 -10.48 -6.25
CA ALA A 93 -0.72 -9.60 -6.12
C ALA A 93 0.60 -10.34 -6.39
N ILE A 94 0.72 -11.60 -5.91
CA ILE A 94 1.88 -12.45 -6.19
C ILE A 94 2.00 -12.72 -7.68
N LEU A 95 0.91 -13.11 -8.34
CA LEU A 95 0.88 -13.41 -9.77
C LEU A 95 1.19 -12.18 -10.64
N LEU A 96 0.73 -10.98 -10.24
CA LEU A 96 1.03 -9.76 -10.97
C LEU A 96 2.52 -9.39 -10.85
N ASN A 97 3.12 -9.53 -9.68
CA ASN A 97 4.55 -9.31 -9.49
C ASN A 97 5.37 -10.38 -10.25
N ALA A 98 4.96 -11.65 -10.21
CA ALA A 98 5.58 -12.74 -10.98
C ALA A 98 5.53 -12.47 -12.50
N PHE A 99 4.44 -11.91 -13.01
CA PHE A 99 4.35 -11.44 -14.40
C PHE A 99 5.37 -10.32 -14.68
N GLY A 100 5.48 -9.33 -13.81
CA GLY A 100 6.49 -8.27 -13.90
C GLY A 100 7.92 -8.84 -13.92
N SER A 101 8.21 -9.77 -13.03
CA SER A 101 9.48 -10.48 -12.95
C SER A 101 9.76 -11.29 -14.24
N ALA A 102 8.76 -12.00 -14.77
CA ALA A 102 8.90 -12.77 -16.00
C ALA A 102 9.18 -11.87 -17.23
N THR A 103 8.59 -10.69 -17.29
CA THR A 103 8.79 -9.75 -18.41
C THR A 103 10.12 -9.02 -18.38
N THR A 104 10.67 -8.78 -17.20
CA THR A 104 11.96 -8.07 -17.03
C THR A 104 13.16 -8.99 -16.84
N GLY A 105 12.92 -10.26 -16.54
CA GLY A 105 13.96 -11.22 -16.14
C GLY A 105 14.52 -11.00 -14.73
N ASP A 106 13.97 -10.05 -13.96
CA ASP A 106 14.46 -9.66 -12.64
C ASP A 106 13.30 -9.33 -11.70
N ALA A 107 13.21 -10.02 -10.58
CA ALA A 107 12.12 -9.89 -9.61
C ALA A 107 12.01 -8.46 -9.04
N ILE A 108 13.13 -7.83 -8.69
CA ILE A 108 13.14 -6.49 -8.11
C ILE A 108 12.71 -5.46 -9.14
N ILE A 109 13.27 -5.50 -10.34
CA ILE A 109 12.90 -4.57 -11.42
C ILE A 109 11.42 -4.74 -11.79
N GLY A 110 10.98 -5.98 -12.00
CA GLY A 110 9.62 -6.31 -12.40
C GLY A 110 8.58 -5.85 -11.36
N GLY A 111 8.79 -6.21 -10.11
CA GLY A 111 7.88 -5.82 -9.01
C GLY A 111 7.81 -4.30 -8.81
N LYS A 112 8.94 -3.59 -8.88
CA LYS A 112 8.97 -2.11 -8.78
C LYS A 112 8.32 -1.42 -9.98
N MET A 113 8.49 -1.95 -11.20
CA MET A 113 7.79 -1.43 -12.38
C MET A 113 6.27 -1.61 -12.27
N ILE A 114 5.81 -2.76 -11.76
CA ILE A 114 4.39 -2.99 -11.46
C ILE A 114 3.90 -1.96 -10.44
N ALA A 115 4.62 -1.76 -9.33
CA ALA A 115 4.26 -0.78 -8.31
C ALA A 115 4.16 0.65 -8.88
N ALA A 116 5.15 1.10 -9.63
CA ALA A 116 5.14 2.42 -10.27
C ALA A 116 3.97 2.58 -11.25
N THR A 117 3.68 1.54 -12.06
CA THR A 117 2.55 1.54 -12.99
C THR A 117 1.21 1.62 -12.26
N LEU A 118 1.02 0.80 -11.22
CA LEU A 118 -0.20 0.82 -10.41
C LEU A 118 -0.38 2.18 -9.71
N MET A 119 0.68 2.80 -9.22
CA MET A 119 0.62 4.13 -8.63
C MET A 119 0.20 5.17 -9.69
N ALA A 120 0.77 5.15 -10.88
CA ALA A 120 0.36 6.04 -11.97
C ALA A 120 -1.13 5.87 -12.33
N VAL A 121 -1.62 4.63 -12.39
CA VAL A 121 -3.05 4.32 -12.62
C VAL A 121 -3.92 4.84 -11.47
N LEU A 122 -3.49 4.70 -10.22
CA LEU A 122 -4.19 5.22 -9.05
C LEU A 122 -4.33 6.74 -9.12
N LEU A 123 -3.22 7.45 -9.35
CA LEU A 123 -3.19 8.91 -9.44
C LEU A 123 -4.08 9.42 -10.58
N ALA A 124 -3.99 8.79 -11.76
CA ALA A 124 -4.85 9.10 -12.90
C ALA A 124 -6.33 8.88 -12.55
N THR A 125 -6.66 7.79 -11.87
CA THR A 125 -8.03 7.48 -11.42
C THR A 125 -8.55 8.55 -10.46
N ILE A 126 -7.76 8.96 -9.46
CA ILE A 126 -8.11 10.03 -8.52
C ILE A 126 -8.40 11.33 -9.27
N ILE A 127 -7.49 11.75 -10.15
CA ILE A 127 -7.65 13.00 -10.94
C ILE A 127 -8.93 12.94 -11.78
N LEU A 128 -9.19 11.83 -12.48
CA LEU A 128 -10.38 11.66 -13.30
C LEU A 128 -11.67 11.67 -12.48
N VAL A 129 -11.68 11.03 -11.32
CA VAL A 129 -12.82 11.03 -10.38
C VAL A 129 -13.09 12.44 -9.91
N LEU A 130 -12.09 13.15 -9.40
CA LEU A 130 -12.22 14.49 -8.87
C LEU A 130 -12.65 15.49 -9.97
N LYS A 131 -12.08 15.38 -11.19
CA LYS A 131 -12.53 16.17 -12.33
C LYS A 131 -14.00 15.95 -12.66
N ARG A 132 -14.47 14.70 -12.67
CA ARG A 132 -15.88 14.35 -12.88
C ARG A 132 -16.80 14.89 -11.78
N ARG A 133 -16.27 15.08 -10.58
CA ARG A 133 -16.97 15.70 -9.43
C ARG A 133 -16.81 17.21 -9.38
N SER A 134 -16.38 17.81 -10.50
CA SER A 134 -16.24 19.28 -10.67
C SER A 134 -15.17 19.94 -9.80
N CYS A 135 -14.22 19.14 -9.28
CA CYS A 135 -13.03 19.68 -8.65
C CYS A 135 -12.16 20.37 -9.73
N PRO A 136 -11.65 21.59 -9.49
CA PRO A 136 -10.70 22.24 -10.40
C PRO A 136 -9.50 21.34 -10.68
N LEU A 137 -9.04 21.29 -11.94
CA LEU A 137 -8.00 20.34 -12.34
C LEU A 137 -6.70 20.54 -11.56
N SER A 138 -6.30 21.79 -11.30
CA SER A 138 -5.13 22.11 -10.47
C SER A 138 -5.22 21.54 -9.06
N LEU A 139 -6.40 21.62 -8.46
CA LEU A 139 -6.66 21.09 -7.13
C LEU A 139 -6.73 19.54 -7.14
N ALA A 140 -7.37 18.95 -8.16
CA ALA A 140 -7.42 17.50 -8.33
C ALA A 140 -6.00 16.90 -8.49
N PHE A 141 -5.14 17.60 -9.24
CA PHE A 141 -3.75 17.21 -9.44
C PHE A 141 -2.92 17.36 -8.15
N ALA A 142 -3.11 18.47 -7.40
CA ALA A 142 -2.46 18.67 -6.12
C ALA A 142 -2.88 17.61 -5.07
N LEU A 143 -4.19 17.31 -4.98
CA LEU A 143 -4.70 16.28 -4.08
C LEU A 143 -4.20 14.87 -4.45
N ALA A 144 -4.08 14.56 -5.74
CA ALA A 144 -3.47 13.29 -6.16
C ALA A 144 -2.00 13.23 -5.78
N ALA A 145 -1.24 14.32 -5.91
CA ALA A 145 0.16 14.38 -5.51
C ALA A 145 0.37 14.15 -4.00
N VAL A 146 -0.63 14.51 -3.15
CA VAL A 146 -0.59 14.21 -1.70
C VAL A 146 -0.39 12.73 -1.43
N VAL A 147 -0.99 11.85 -2.24
CA VAL A 147 -0.88 10.40 -2.05
C VAL A 147 0.57 9.95 -2.05
N VAL A 148 1.36 10.39 -3.03
CA VAL A 148 2.79 10.04 -3.14
C VAL A 148 3.71 10.89 -2.26
N ALA A 149 3.21 12.00 -1.72
CA ALA A 149 3.95 12.80 -0.74
C ALA A 149 4.00 12.12 0.63
N THR A 150 3.01 11.29 0.97
CA THR A 150 3.02 10.50 2.21
C THR A 150 4.06 9.38 2.15
N ASP A 151 4.63 9.01 3.30
CA ASP A 151 5.60 7.91 3.37
C ASP A 151 4.98 6.58 2.91
N THR A 152 3.71 6.32 3.27
CA THR A 152 2.97 5.14 2.83
C THR A 152 2.78 5.11 1.30
N GLY A 153 2.44 6.23 0.67
CA GLY A 153 2.28 6.32 -0.78
C GLY A 153 3.60 6.23 -1.53
N LEU A 154 4.64 6.90 -1.01
CA LEU A 154 5.98 6.82 -1.57
C LEU A 154 6.52 5.39 -1.54
N GLN A 155 6.40 4.71 -0.40
CA GLN A 155 6.80 3.30 -0.29
C GLN A 155 6.01 2.43 -1.25
N ALA A 156 4.67 2.55 -1.28
CA ALA A 156 3.83 1.73 -2.15
C ALA A 156 4.16 1.90 -3.64
N GLY A 157 4.57 3.10 -4.07
CA GLY A 157 4.90 3.40 -5.48
C GLY A 157 6.35 3.15 -5.87
N THR A 158 7.24 2.80 -4.91
CA THR A 158 8.68 2.61 -5.16
C THR A 158 9.22 1.26 -4.72
N THR A 159 8.40 0.44 -4.01
CA THR A 159 8.82 -0.89 -3.52
C THR A 159 7.89 -1.98 -4.02
N ILE A 160 8.31 -3.24 -3.83
CA ILE A 160 7.50 -4.41 -4.14
C ILE A 160 6.53 -4.67 -2.98
N GLY A 161 5.27 -4.97 -3.31
CA GLY A 161 4.28 -5.29 -2.27
C GLY A 161 2.91 -5.64 -2.83
N GLY A 162 2.01 -6.04 -1.94
CA GLY A 162 0.63 -6.40 -2.28
C GLY A 162 -0.42 -5.33 -1.94
N ASP A 163 -0.02 -4.19 -1.40
CA ASP A 163 -0.97 -3.22 -0.85
C ASP A 163 -1.58 -2.29 -1.90
N LEU A 164 -0.82 -1.95 -2.93
CA LEU A 164 -1.23 -0.98 -3.94
C LEU A 164 -2.30 -1.52 -4.90
N LEU A 165 -2.21 -2.78 -5.30
CA LEU A 165 -3.16 -3.39 -6.24
C LEU A 165 -4.61 -3.36 -5.72
N PRO A 166 -4.93 -3.80 -4.48
CA PRO A 166 -6.29 -3.72 -3.96
C PRO A 166 -6.81 -2.29 -3.85
N VAL A 167 -5.95 -1.30 -3.53
CA VAL A 167 -6.34 0.12 -3.49
C VAL A 167 -6.74 0.63 -4.87
N VAL A 168 -5.94 0.32 -5.90
CA VAL A 168 -6.25 0.68 -7.30
C VAL A 168 -7.59 0.09 -7.73
N LEU A 169 -7.79 -1.21 -7.47
CA LEU A 169 -9.00 -1.94 -7.87
C LEU A 169 -10.24 -1.42 -7.14
N GLN A 170 -10.16 -1.20 -5.82
CA GLN A 170 -11.26 -0.64 -5.04
C GLN A 170 -11.59 0.79 -5.44
N THR A 171 -10.57 1.63 -5.66
CA THR A 171 -10.77 3.01 -6.13
C THR A 171 -11.45 3.01 -7.50
N GLY A 172 -11.04 2.12 -8.40
CA GLY A 172 -11.70 1.91 -9.70
C GLY A 172 -13.16 1.46 -9.56
N ALA A 173 -13.43 0.52 -8.66
CA ALA A 173 -14.79 0.05 -8.36
C ALA A 173 -15.68 1.19 -7.85
N LEU A 174 -15.19 1.99 -6.89
CA LEU A 174 -15.90 3.18 -6.37
C LEU A 174 -16.14 4.21 -7.48
N ALA A 175 -15.14 4.48 -8.31
CA ALA A 175 -15.23 5.44 -9.42
C ALA A 175 -16.32 5.05 -10.43
N LEU A 176 -16.39 3.77 -10.79
CA LEU A 176 -17.41 3.23 -11.70
C LEU A 176 -18.80 3.23 -11.08
N ALA A 177 -18.92 2.83 -9.81
CA ALA A 177 -20.19 2.84 -9.08
C ALA A 177 -20.74 4.27 -8.92
N ALA A 178 -19.88 5.22 -8.53
CA ALA A 178 -20.21 6.62 -8.33
C ALA A 178 -20.68 7.35 -9.61
N GLY A 179 -20.17 6.96 -10.77
CA GLY A 179 -20.54 7.51 -12.09
C GLY A 179 -21.53 6.63 -12.86
N GLY A 180 -21.91 5.47 -12.30
CA GLY A 180 -22.64 4.43 -13.01
C GLY A 180 -24.12 4.71 -13.22
N SER A 181 -24.56 4.67 -14.49
CA SER A 181 -25.98 4.67 -14.86
C SER A 181 -26.44 3.33 -15.45
N LYS A 182 -25.54 2.57 -16.07
CA LYS A 182 -25.80 1.32 -16.79
C LYS A 182 -25.42 0.09 -15.96
N SER A 183 -26.22 -0.98 -16.04
CA SER A 183 -25.96 -2.24 -15.30
C SER A 183 -24.56 -2.81 -15.55
N ARG A 184 -24.03 -2.71 -16.78
CA ARG A 184 -22.67 -3.18 -17.11
C ARG A 184 -21.57 -2.52 -16.26
N GLN A 185 -21.77 -1.26 -15.86
CA GLN A 185 -20.79 -0.55 -15.02
C GLN A 185 -20.74 -1.15 -13.62
N PHE A 186 -21.88 -1.60 -13.08
CA PHE A 186 -21.94 -2.29 -11.77
C PHE A 186 -21.37 -3.71 -11.85
N VAL A 187 -21.50 -4.39 -12.99
CA VAL A 187 -20.81 -5.68 -13.22
C VAL A 187 -19.30 -5.48 -13.19
N VAL A 188 -18.76 -4.51 -13.93
CA VAL A 188 -17.31 -4.23 -13.96
C VAL A 188 -16.83 -3.75 -12.59
N ALA A 189 -17.58 -2.86 -11.92
CA ALA A 189 -17.25 -2.40 -10.59
C ALA A 189 -17.21 -3.56 -9.58
N GLY A 190 -18.19 -4.48 -9.64
CA GLY A 190 -18.21 -5.67 -8.80
C GLY A 190 -17.04 -6.62 -9.09
N ALA A 191 -16.69 -6.80 -10.36
CA ALA A 191 -15.51 -7.58 -10.73
C ALA A 191 -14.22 -6.97 -10.18
N LEU A 192 -14.02 -5.66 -10.29
CA LEU A 192 -12.87 -4.97 -9.68
C LEU A 192 -12.84 -5.15 -8.16
N ALA A 193 -13.99 -5.04 -7.48
CA ALA A 193 -14.08 -5.27 -6.03
C ALA A 193 -13.74 -6.73 -5.66
N GLY A 194 -14.18 -7.70 -6.45
CA GLY A 194 -13.81 -9.12 -6.27
C GLY A 194 -12.32 -9.38 -6.47
N LEU A 195 -11.71 -8.78 -7.49
CA LEU A 195 -10.26 -8.84 -7.73
C LEU A 195 -9.46 -8.14 -6.60
N ALA A 196 -10.00 -7.06 -6.02
CA ALA A 196 -9.38 -6.41 -4.87
C ALA A 196 -9.28 -7.35 -3.67
N PHE A 197 -10.35 -8.10 -3.38
CA PHE A 197 -10.32 -9.14 -2.36
C PHE A 197 -9.33 -10.26 -2.70
N ALA A 198 -9.30 -10.74 -3.94
CA ALA A 198 -8.34 -11.74 -4.39
C ALA A 198 -6.87 -11.24 -4.38
N SER A 199 -6.66 -9.92 -4.23
CA SER A 199 -5.33 -9.31 -4.05
C SER A 199 -4.93 -9.17 -2.60
N LYS A 200 -5.92 -9.02 -1.68
CA LYS A 200 -5.69 -8.81 -0.24
C LYS A 200 -6.97 -9.09 0.55
N LEU A 201 -6.88 -9.88 1.62
CA LEU A 201 -8.04 -10.23 2.46
C LEU A 201 -8.79 -9.00 3.00
N THR A 202 -8.08 -7.92 3.31
CA THR A 202 -8.68 -6.66 3.78
C THR A 202 -9.30 -5.82 2.65
N GLY A 203 -9.19 -6.26 1.39
CA GLY A 203 -9.72 -5.59 0.20
C GLY A 203 -11.25 -5.69 0.06
N LEU A 204 -12.01 -5.54 1.15
CA LEU A 204 -13.48 -5.65 1.19
C LEU A 204 -14.20 -4.33 1.42
N TRP A 205 -13.52 -3.30 1.95
CA TRP A 205 -14.16 -2.05 2.34
C TRP A 205 -14.87 -1.36 1.17
N GLY A 206 -14.30 -1.41 -0.04
CA GLY A 206 -14.92 -0.84 -1.24
C GLY A 206 -16.19 -1.57 -1.65
N ALA A 207 -16.21 -2.90 -1.56
CA ALA A 207 -17.40 -3.70 -1.83
C ALA A 207 -18.54 -3.37 -0.87
N PHE A 208 -18.28 -3.38 0.43
CA PHE A 208 -19.27 -3.02 1.45
C PHE A 208 -19.76 -1.58 1.27
N ALA A 209 -18.87 -0.65 0.96
CA ALA A 209 -19.24 0.75 0.73
C ALA A 209 -20.21 0.92 -0.45
N VAL A 210 -19.95 0.27 -1.59
CA VAL A 210 -20.82 0.35 -2.77
C VAL A 210 -22.18 -0.28 -2.48
N ILE A 211 -22.22 -1.47 -1.88
CA ILE A 211 -23.49 -2.14 -1.53
C ILE A 211 -24.29 -1.27 -0.57
N THR A 212 -23.69 -0.77 0.50
CA THR A 212 -24.35 0.09 1.49
C THR A 212 -24.85 1.38 0.86
N TRP A 213 -24.04 2.04 0.04
CA TRP A 213 -24.43 3.28 -0.64
C TRP A 213 -25.61 3.05 -1.59
N LEU A 214 -25.62 1.97 -2.36
CA LEU A 214 -26.72 1.62 -3.25
C LEU A 214 -28.00 1.27 -2.45
N ALA A 215 -27.85 0.57 -1.33
CA ALA A 215 -28.98 0.22 -0.45
C ALA A 215 -29.61 1.47 0.20
N ILE A 216 -28.80 2.40 0.75
CA ILE A 216 -29.27 3.68 1.30
C ILE A 216 -30.07 4.47 0.26
N ASN A 217 -29.63 4.43 -1.01
CA ASN A 217 -30.28 5.08 -2.14
C ASN A 217 -31.39 4.23 -2.79
N GLN A 218 -31.78 3.11 -2.16
CA GLN A 218 -32.85 2.20 -2.61
C GLN A 218 -32.63 1.59 -4.02
N GLN A 219 -31.37 1.49 -4.46
CA GLN A 219 -30.99 0.95 -5.77
C GLN A 219 -30.70 -0.57 -5.69
N TRP A 220 -31.61 -1.33 -5.10
CA TRP A 220 -31.45 -2.75 -4.75
C TRP A 220 -31.03 -3.63 -5.94
N ARG A 221 -31.59 -3.40 -7.14
CA ARG A 221 -31.22 -4.15 -8.34
C ARG A 221 -29.74 -3.95 -8.70
N ARG A 222 -29.24 -2.71 -8.59
CA ARG A 222 -27.82 -2.40 -8.85
C ARG A 222 -26.92 -2.98 -7.76
N ALA A 223 -27.36 -2.93 -6.52
CA ALA A 223 -26.64 -3.56 -5.40
C ALA A 223 -26.52 -5.07 -5.60
N ALA A 224 -27.61 -5.73 -6.01
CA ALA A 224 -27.60 -7.16 -6.31
C ALA A 224 -26.67 -7.50 -7.49
N ILE A 225 -26.72 -6.76 -8.60
CA ILE A 225 -25.84 -6.97 -9.76
C ILE A 225 -24.37 -6.84 -9.34
N PHE A 226 -24.02 -5.78 -8.58
CA PHE A 226 -22.69 -5.54 -8.08
C PHE A 226 -22.24 -6.67 -7.14
N ALA A 227 -23.05 -7.05 -6.16
CA ALA A 227 -22.73 -8.11 -5.20
C ALA A 227 -22.52 -9.46 -5.88
N ILE A 228 -23.41 -9.85 -6.82
CA ILE A 228 -23.28 -11.09 -7.60
C ILE A 228 -21.97 -11.08 -8.41
N ALA A 229 -21.66 -9.98 -9.08
CA ALA A 229 -20.42 -9.86 -9.85
C ALA A 229 -19.18 -9.96 -8.94
N THR A 230 -19.23 -9.33 -7.74
CA THR A 230 -18.15 -9.42 -6.76
C THR A 230 -17.94 -10.85 -6.30
N VAL A 231 -19.01 -11.52 -5.84
CA VAL A 231 -18.93 -12.91 -5.35
C VAL A 231 -18.50 -13.87 -6.44
N ALA A 232 -19.06 -13.74 -7.66
CA ALA A 232 -18.68 -14.57 -8.79
C ALA A 232 -17.20 -14.42 -9.14
N THR A 233 -16.68 -13.18 -9.15
CA THR A 233 -15.27 -12.93 -9.44
C THR A 233 -14.36 -13.52 -8.34
N VAL A 234 -14.71 -13.36 -7.06
CA VAL A 234 -13.99 -13.99 -5.95
C VAL A 234 -13.99 -15.51 -6.11
N ALA A 235 -15.17 -16.10 -6.31
CA ALA A 235 -15.32 -17.56 -6.41
C ALA A 235 -14.51 -18.12 -7.60
N VAL A 236 -14.58 -17.48 -8.76
CA VAL A 236 -13.82 -17.90 -9.95
C VAL A 236 -12.32 -17.76 -9.71
N THR A 237 -11.86 -16.58 -9.25
CA THR A 237 -10.43 -16.33 -9.09
C THR A 237 -9.81 -17.25 -8.05
N LEU A 238 -10.42 -17.34 -6.85
CA LEU A 238 -9.88 -18.19 -5.78
C LEU A 238 -10.10 -19.67 -6.09
N GLY A 239 -11.22 -20.05 -6.71
CA GLY A 239 -11.47 -21.41 -7.15
C GLY A 239 -10.47 -21.92 -8.18
N VAL A 240 -10.12 -21.08 -9.17
CA VAL A 240 -9.07 -21.39 -10.14
C VAL A 240 -7.73 -21.59 -9.43
N VAL A 241 -7.32 -20.66 -8.56
CA VAL A 241 -6.06 -20.80 -7.82
C VAL A 241 -6.06 -22.04 -6.92
N GLN A 242 -7.17 -22.32 -6.23
CA GLN A 242 -7.33 -23.50 -5.38
C GLN A 242 -7.11 -24.79 -6.16
N LEU A 243 -7.67 -24.89 -7.37
CA LEU A 243 -7.50 -26.04 -8.25
C LEU A 243 -6.04 -26.17 -8.72
N PHE A 244 -5.43 -25.08 -9.19
CA PHE A 244 -4.04 -25.10 -9.66
C PHE A 244 -3.02 -25.38 -8.56
N THR A 245 -3.33 -25.06 -7.30
CA THR A 245 -2.43 -25.29 -6.16
C THR A 245 -2.77 -26.57 -5.38
N ASN A 246 -3.65 -27.42 -5.90
CA ASN A 246 -4.08 -28.68 -5.24
C ASN A 246 -4.49 -28.48 -3.77
N GLY A 247 -5.20 -27.38 -3.48
CA GLY A 247 -5.65 -27.07 -2.13
C GLY A 247 -4.71 -26.16 -1.33
N GLY A 248 -3.53 -25.86 -1.82
CA GLY A 248 -2.52 -25.05 -1.11
C GLY A 248 -3.02 -23.68 -0.68
N LEU A 249 -3.83 -22.99 -1.50
CA LEU A 249 -4.42 -21.70 -1.11
C LEU A 249 -5.21 -21.81 0.21
N SER A 250 -6.11 -22.76 0.31
CA SER A 250 -6.93 -22.94 1.54
C SER A 250 -6.10 -23.37 2.73
N GLU A 251 -5.08 -24.22 2.54
CA GLU A 251 -4.16 -24.62 3.60
C GLU A 251 -3.45 -23.41 4.21
N HIS A 252 -2.86 -22.54 3.38
CA HIS A 252 -2.18 -21.32 3.81
C HIS A 252 -3.14 -20.32 4.49
N LEU A 253 -4.30 -20.08 3.91
CA LEU A 253 -5.28 -19.14 4.48
C LEU A 253 -5.84 -19.62 5.81
N LEU A 254 -6.16 -20.90 5.95
CA LEU A 254 -6.67 -21.47 7.22
C LEU A 254 -5.59 -21.40 8.31
N ALA A 255 -4.33 -21.66 7.98
CA ALA A 255 -3.24 -21.59 8.94
C ALA A 255 -2.95 -20.14 9.41
N PHE A 256 -3.08 -19.14 8.53
CA PHE A 256 -2.51 -17.81 8.79
C PHE A 256 -3.48 -16.63 8.71
N ALA A 257 -4.70 -16.77 8.18
CA ALA A 257 -5.62 -15.63 8.03
C ALA A 257 -5.89 -14.88 9.36
N PHE A 258 -5.89 -15.62 10.46
CA PHE A 258 -6.14 -15.11 11.81
C PHE A 258 -4.93 -15.21 12.74
N ALA A 259 -3.76 -15.51 12.21
CA ALA A 259 -2.55 -15.77 13.00
C ALA A 259 -2.09 -14.59 13.87
N GLY A 260 -2.47 -13.36 13.52
CA GLY A 260 -2.13 -12.14 14.27
C GLY A 260 -3.12 -11.76 15.36
N VAL A 261 -4.31 -12.34 15.37
CA VAL A 261 -5.36 -11.99 16.33
C VAL A 261 -5.07 -12.64 17.70
N ARG A 262 -4.61 -11.83 18.64
CA ARG A 262 -4.45 -12.23 20.04
C ARG A 262 -5.64 -11.69 20.84
N GLY A 263 -6.36 -12.52 21.55
CA GLY A 263 -7.47 -12.30 22.49
C GLY A 263 -8.06 -10.89 22.69
N GLY A 264 -9.22 -10.79 23.32
CA GLY A 264 -10.07 -9.58 23.36
C GLY A 264 -9.45 -8.25 23.84
N GLY A 265 -8.30 -8.26 24.53
CA GLY A 265 -7.60 -7.01 24.93
C GLY A 265 -6.91 -6.25 23.78
N THR A 266 -6.73 -6.89 22.63
CA THR A 266 -6.04 -6.28 21.46
C THR A 266 -6.91 -5.31 20.67
N ILE A 267 -8.24 -5.37 20.78
CA ILE A 267 -9.16 -4.48 20.07
C ILE A 267 -8.90 -3.01 20.38
N PHE A 268 -8.62 -2.67 21.65
CA PHE A 268 -8.31 -1.31 22.08
C PHE A 268 -6.95 -0.79 21.58
N ARG A 269 -6.06 -1.69 21.19
CA ARG A 269 -4.77 -1.34 20.59
C ARG A 269 -4.92 -0.78 19.18
N GLY A 270 -5.88 -1.29 18.41
CA GLY A 270 -6.08 -0.91 17.00
C GLY A 270 -6.17 0.61 16.79
N PRO A 271 -7.07 1.35 17.47
CA PRO A 271 -7.17 2.80 17.32
C PRO A 271 -5.88 3.56 17.67
N ASN A 272 -5.17 3.16 18.73
CA ASN A 272 -3.92 3.80 19.15
C ASN A 272 -2.80 3.58 18.13
N GLN A 273 -2.64 2.36 17.63
CA GLN A 273 -1.65 2.03 16.61
C GLN A 273 -1.97 2.71 15.28
N LEU A 274 -3.25 2.76 14.90
CA LEU A 274 -3.70 3.49 13.71
C LEU A 274 -3.33 4.97 13.81
N LEU A 275 -3.64 5.63 14.93
CA LEU A 275 -3.31 7.04 15.15
C LEU A 275 -1.80 7.29 15.12
N PHE A 276 -1.02 6.45 15.80
CA PHE A 276 0.44 6.55 15.82
C PHE A 276 1.03 6.44 14.40
N ASN A 277 0.58 5.46 13.62
CA ASN A 277 1.05 5.27 12.26
C ASN A 277 0.58 6.40 11.32
N LEU A 278 -0.64 6.92 11.49
CA LEU A 278 -1.13 8.09 10.75
C LEU A 278 -0.25 9.32 10.98
N LEU A 279 0.08 9.61 12.24
CA LEU A 279 0.93 10.75 12.60
C LEU A 279 2.37 10.59 12.10
N GLY A 280 2.90 9.37 12.06
CA GLY A 280 4.27 9.10 11.62
C GLY A 280 4.46 8.97 10.10
N HIS A 281 3.45 8.47 9.37
CA HIS A 281 3.63 8.04 7.99
C HIS A 281 2.60 8.59 6.99
N ALA A 282 1.58 9.30 7.47
CA ALA A 282 0.52 9.87 6.64
C ALA A 282 -0.04 11.16 7.24
N THR A 283 0.81 12.07 7.70
CA THR A 283 0.45 13.31 8.38
C THR A 283 -0.48 14.18 7.53
N ALA A 284 -0.31 14.19 6.20
CA ALA A 284 -1.20 14.87 5.28
C ALA A 284 -2.66 14.35 5.38
N ALA A 285 -2.86 13.05 5.58
CA ALA A 285 -4.20 12.49 5.80
C ALA A 285 -4.79 12.98 7.11
N VAL A 286 -3.99 13.09 8.18
CA VAL A 286 -4.45 13.65 9.47
C VAL A 286 -4.94 15.09 9.31
N VAL A 287 -4.22 15.90 8.55
CA VAL A 287 -4.61 17.31 8.28
C VAL A 287 -5.89 17.40 7.46
N LEU A 288 -6.08 16.51 6.48
CA LEU A 288 -7.26 16.49 5.62
C LEU A 288 -8.49 15.84 6.28
N PHE A 289 -8.29 15.01 7.30
CA PHE A 289 -9.37 14.23 7.92
C PHE A 289 -10.48 15.10 8.56
N PRO A 290 -10.20 16.20 9.29
CA PRO A 290 -11.22 17.11 9.78
C PRO A 290 -12.08 17.68 8.66
N LEU A 291 -11.52 17.98 7.49
CA LEU A 291 -12.28 18.47 6.34
C LEU A 291 -13.21 17.38 5.78
N ALA A 292 -12.78 16.12 5.80
CA ALA A 292 -13.64 15.00 5.42
C ALA A 292 -14.82 14.85 6.40
N ILE A 293 -14.60 15.01 7.71
CA ILE A 293 -15.66 15.01 8.73
C ILE A 293 -16.61 16.16 8.50
N ILE A 294 -16.09 17.38 8.35
CA ILE A 294 -16.91 18.59 8.09
C ILE A 294 -17.77 18.38 6.83
N SER A 295 -17.21 17.81 5.78
CA SER A 295 -17.95 17.54 4.54
C SER A 295 -19.10 16.55 4.74
N ALA A 296 -18.91 15.55 5.61
CA ALA A 296 -19.96 14.59 5.97
C ALA A 296 -21.07 15.24 6.82
N LEU A 297 -20.70 16.06 7.80
CA LEU A 297 -21.66 16.80 8.64
C LEU A 297 -22.49 17.79 7.81
N LEU A 298 -21.88 18.47 6.85
CA LEU A 298 -22.54 19.41 5.96
C LEU A 298 -23.39 18.74 4.87
N ALA A 299 -23.32 17.43 4.72
CA ALA A 299 -24.11 16.68 3.73
C ALA A 299 -25.61 16.68 4.04
N GLY A 300 -26.01 16.96 5.29
CA GLY A 300 -27.45 17.09 5.66
C GLY A 300 -28.19 15.77 5.79
N GLY A 301 -27.52 14.62 5.73
CA GLY A 301 -28.09 13.29 5.98
C GLY A 301 -27.44 12.15 5.21
N TRP A 302 -27.71 10.93 5.66
CA TRP A 302 -27.06 9.70 5.15
C TRP A 302 -27.23 9.48 3.63
N ARG A 303 -28.38 9.87 3.06
CA ARG A 303 -28.64 9.74 1.62
C ARG A 303 -27.84 10.71 0.76
N GLN A 304 -27.31 11.77 1.35
CA GLN A 304 -26.51 12.78 0.66
C GLN A 304 -25.01 12.47 0.75
N LEU A 305 -24.60 11.48 1.57
CA LEU A 305 -23.25 11.00 1.61
C LEU A 305 -22.88 10.35 0.28
N SER A 306 -21.72 10.69 -0.24
CA SER A 306 -21.17 10.00 -1.40
C SER A 306 -20.67 8.61 -1.03
N VAL A 307 -20.49 7.76 -2.03
CA VAL A 307 -19.88 6.43 -1.84
C VAL A 307 -18.47 6.51 -1.20
N PHE A 308 -17.74 7.61 -1.41
CA PHE A 308 -16.41 7.82 -0.82
C PHE A 308 -16.46 8.06 0.69
N HIS A 309 -17.48 8.76 1.21
CA HIS A 309 -17.67 8.90 2.66
C HIS A 309 -17.95 7.55 3.32
N ILE A 310 -18.81 6.75 2.71
CA ILE A 310 -19.14 5.41 3.22
C ILE A 310 -17.92 4.50 3.14
N ALA A 311 -17.15 4.61 2.05
CA ALA A 311 -15.89 3.87 1.89
C ALA A 311 -14.86 4.25 2.97
N LEU A 312 -14.74 5.54 3.29
CA LEU A 312 -13.85 6.02 4.35
C LEU A 312 -14.24 5.44 5.73
N MET A 313 -15.55 5.35 6.02
CA MET A 313 -16.04 4.71 7.26
C MET A 313 -15.66 3.23 7.31
N TYR A 314 -15.89 2.47 6.23
CA TYR A 314 -15.53 1.05 6.18
C TYR A 314 -14.02 0.82 6.23
N ALA A 315 -13.23 1.64 5.55
CA ALA A 315 -11.78 1.56 5.60
C ALA A 315 -11.25 1.80 7.02
N LEU A 316 -11.80 2.80 7.74
CA LEU A 316 -11.46 3.03 9.15
C LEU A 316 -11.81 1.82 10.03
N LEU A 317 -13.00 1.25 9.87
CA LEU A 317 -13.41 0.07 10.65
C LEU A 317 -12.46 -1.12 10.38
N VAL A 318 -12.15 -1.39 9.11
CA VAL A 318 -11.21 -2.46 8.74
C VAL A 318 -9.83 -2.19 9.34
N LEU A 319 -9.33 -0.95 9.23
CA LEU A 319 -8.01 -0.61 9.76
C LEU A 319 -7.95 -0.69 11.29
N MET A 320 -9.01 -0.32 12.02
CA MET A 320 -9.06 -0.51 13.48
C MET A 320 -8.88 -1.98 13.86
N VAL A 321 -9.48 -2.91 13.10
CA VAL A 321 -9.32 -4.35 13.31
C VAL A 321 -7.92 -4.81 12.91
N VAL A 322 -7.43 -4.36 11.75
CA VAL A 322 -6.12 -4.77 11.21
C VAL A 322 -4.97 -4.28 12.11
N TYR A 323 -5.03 -3.06 12.61
CA TYR A 323 -4.02 -2.51 13.53
C TYR A 323 -4.06 -3.11 14.95
N ALA A 324 -5.05 -3.92 15.26
CA ALA A 324 -5.00 -4.77 16.46
C ALA A 324 -3.96 -5.91 16.33
N ASP A 325 -3.56 -6.27 15.10
CA ASP A 325 -2.48 -7.23 14.84
C ASP A 325 -1.10 -6.57 15.02
N PHE A 326 -0.19 -7.27 15.70
CA PHE A 326 1.19 -6.84 15.97
C PHE A 326 2.06 -6.72 14.70
N GLY A 327 1.73 -7.46 13.65
CA GLY A 327 2.47 -7.47 12.38
C GLY A 327 2.00 -6.43 11.37
N THR A 328 1.15 -5.47 11.76
CA THR A 328 0.59 -4.47 10.84
C THR A 328 1.48 -3.25 10.72
N GLY A 329 2.00 -3.00 9.52
CA GLY A 329 2.79 -1.82 9.20
C GLY A 329 1.98 -0.66 8.62
N PHE A 330 2.62 0.49 8.44
CA PHE A 330 2.01 1.73 7.92
C PHE A 330 1.59 1.64 6.44
N ASN A 331 2.05 0.65 5.70
CA ASN A 331 1.61 0.35 4.33
C ASN A 331 0.08 0.18 4.21
N GLN A 332 -0.60 -0.19 5.30
CA GLN A 332 -2.06 -0.31 5.35
C GLN A 332 -2.79 1.04 5.27
N LEU A 333 -2.12 2.16 5.51
CA LEU A 333 -2.73 3.50 5.53
C LEU A 333 -3.08 4.04 4.14
N LEU A 334 -2.57 3.43 3.07
CA LEU A 334 -2.78 3.92 1.71
C LEU A 334 -4.26 4.03 1.34
N ASP A 335 -5.07 3.07 1.77
CA ASP A 335 -6.54 3.10 1.61
C ASP A 335 -7.14 4.39 2.17
N LEU A 336 -6.73 4.75 3.40
CA LEU A 336 -7.25 5.91 4.10
C LEU A 336 -6.82 7.22 3.43
N VAL A 337 -5.54 7.33 3.06
CA VAL A 337 -5.00 8.50 2.36
C VAL A 337 -5.80 8.78 1.08
N VAL A 338 -6.01 7.76 0.25
CA VAL A 338 -6.76 7.88 -1.01
C VAL A 338 -8.21 8.30 -0.76
N LEU A 339 -8.87 7.70 0.22
CA LEU A 339 -10.28 8.01 0.50
C LEU A 339 -10.48 9.41 1.09
N VAL A 340 -9.59 9.86 1.98
CA VAL A 340 -9.62 11.24 2.49
C VAL A 340 -9.42 12.25 1.36
N VAL A 341 -8.48 12.00 0.46
CA VAL A 341 -8.24 12.82 -0.75
C VAL A 341 -9.50 12.89 -1.62
N LEU A 342 -10.15 11.76 -1.88
CA LEU A 342 -11.36 11.70 -2.71
C LEU A 342 -12.54 12.44 -2.05
N VAL A 343 -12.76 12.26 -0.74
CA VAL A 343 -13.84 12.93 0.00
C VAL A 343 -13.63 14.44 0.02
N VAL A 344 -12.43 14.89 0.38
CA VAL A 344 -12.09 16.32 0.45
C VAL A 344 -12.17 16.95 -0.94
N GLY A 345 -11.63 16.29 -1.97
CA GLY A 345 -11.67 16.80 -3.34
C GLY A 345 -13.09 16.90 -3.91
N GLU A 346 -13.97 15.93 -3.62
CA GLU A 346 -15.39 15.99 -3.99
C GLU A 346 -16.11 17.13 -3.27
N TRP A 347 -15.83 17.35 -1.99
CA TRP A 347 -16.41 18.45 -1.22
C TRP A 347 -15.96 19.79 -1.75
N LEU A 348 -14.68 19.99 -1.98
CA LEU A 348 -14.12 21.21 -2.56
C LEU A 348 -14.70 21.50 -3.96
N GLY A 349 -14.87 20.46 -4.78
CA GLY A 349 -15.55 20.62 -6.09
C GLY A 349 -16.99 21.11 -5.98
N ARG A 350 -17.72 20.69 -4.93
CA ARG A 350 -19.09 21.19 -4.66
C ARG A 350 -19.10 22.63 -4.15
N VAL A 351 -18.17 22.99 -3.27
CA VAL A 351 -18.05 24.34 -2.71
C VAL A 351 -17.66 25.34 -3.80
N THR A 352 -16.68 25.03 -4.64
CA THR A 352 -16.24 25.91 -5.74
C THR A 352 -17.34 26.18 -6.76
N ARG A 353 -18.31 25.29 -6.94
CA ARG A 353 -19.47 25.53 -7.79
C ARG A 353 -20.50 26.50 -7.22
N LYS A 354 -20.66 26.50 -5.89
CA LYS A 354 -21.75 27.25 -5.22
C LYS A 354 -21.34 28.67 -4.84
N VAL A 355 -20.06 28.92 -4.73
CA VAL A 355 -19.52 30.15 -4.15
C VAL A 355 -18.51 30.73 -5.13
N ASP A 356 -18.90 31.81 -5.78
CA ASP A 356 -18.05 32.61 -6.69
C ASP A 356 -16.97 33.39 -5.90
N LEU A 357 -16.39 32.78 -4.88
CA LEU A 357 -15.55 33.44 -3.87
C LEU A 357 -14.08 33.03 -3.95
N ALA A 358 -13.21 33.97 -3.57
CA ALA A 358 -11.77 33.76 -3.34
C ALA A 358 -11.45 32.76 -2.21
N ALA A 359 -12.44 32.36 -1.39
CA ALA A 359 -12.26 31.46 -0.25
C ALA A 359 -11.77 30.02 -0.61
N PRO A 360 -12.35 29.33 -1.63
CA PRO A 360 -11.87 28.00 -2.00
C PRO A 360 -10.40 27.95 -2.45
N PRO A 361 -9.89 28.91 -3.25
CA PRO A 361 -8.47 28.98 -3.58
C PRO A 361 -7.58 29.18 -2.35
N VAL A 362 -7.98 30.05 -1.40
CA VAL A 362 -7.21 30.28 -0.16
C VAL A 362 -7.17 29.00 0.68
N LEU A 363 -8.29 28.31 0.83
CA LEU A 363 -8.36 27.03 1.55
C LEU A 363 -7.50 25.96 0.84
N ALA A 364 -7.55 25.88 -0.49
CA ALA A 364 -6.71 24.98 -1.27
C ALA A 364 -5.21 25.28 -1.09
N LEU A 365 -4.85 26.56 -1.04
CA LEU A 365 -3.47 26.98 -0.78
C LEU A 365 -3.04 26.61 0.64
N VAL A 366 -3.88 26.85 1.65
CA VAL A 366 -3.60 26.44 3.04
C VAL A 366 -3.41 24.93 3.14
N ILE A 367 -4.27 24.14 2.49
CA ILE A 367 -4.15 22.69 2.43
C ILE A 367 -2.83 22.29 1.75
N ALA A 368 -2.51 22.88 0.59
CA ALA A 368 -1.30 22.57 -0.14
C ALA A 368 -0.03 22.93 0.67
N VAL A 369 -0.01 24.09 1.32
CA VAL A 369 1.10 24.51 2.18
C VAL A 369 1.24 23.57 3.38
N THR A 370 0.13 23.19 4.02
CA THR A 370 0.16 22.29 5.18
C THR A 370 0.62 20.90 4.79
N VAL A 371 0.16 20.38 3.64
CA VAL A 371 0.57 19.09 3.10
C VAL A 371 2.05 19.09 2.73
N VAL A 372 2.54 20.14 2.07
CA VAL A 372 3.96 20.29 1.75
C VAL A 372 4.80 20.40 3.02
N TRP A 373 4.31 21.09 4.03
CA TRP A 373 4.99 21.20 5.32
C TRP A 373 5.01 19.86 6.07
N ALA A 374 3.90 19.12 6.08
CA ALA A 374 3.78 17.88 6.82
C ALA A 374 4.59 16.71 6.21
N ASP A 375 4.47 16.50 4.88
CA ASP A 375 5.06 15.33 4.22
C ASP A 375 6.03 15.72 3.07
N GLY A 376 5.83 16.86 2.44
CA GLY A 376 6.60 17.28 1.26
C GLY A 376 8.05 17.65 1.56
N LEU A 377 8.34 18.18 2.75
CA LEU A 377 9.73 18.48 3.14
C LEU A 377 10.52 17.20 3.38
N ASP A 378 9.90 16.17 3.93
CA ASP A 378 10.54 14.86 4.10
C ASP A 378 10.76 14.19 2.74
N LEU A 379 9.83 14.32 1.81
CA LEU A 379 10.03 13.87 0.43
C LEU A 379 11.23 14.57 -0.22
N VAL A 380 11.35 15.90 -0.10
CA VAL A 380 12.47 16.68 -0.67
C VAL A 380 13.80 16.26 -0.03
N ARG A 381 13.85 16.07 1.27
CA ARG A 381 15.04 15.56 1.96
C ARG A 381 15.39 14.15 1.48
N THR A 382 14.42 13.26 1.41
CA THR A 382 14.57 11.89 0.93
C THR A 382 15.13 11.89 -0.49
N ILE A 383 14.55 12.65 -1.41
CA ILE A 383 15.08 12.78 -2.78
C ILE A 383 16.54 13.24 -2.76
N GLY A 384 16.86 14.27 -1.97
CA GLY A 384 18.21 14.83 -1.90
C GLY A 384 19.27 13.83 -1.40
N PHE A 385 18.93 13.03 -0.39
CA PHE A 385 19.82 12.00 0.17
C PHE A 385 19.89 10.75 -0.71
N ASP A 386 18.76 10.27 -1.14
CA ASP A 386 18.66 8.96 -1.82
C ASP A 386 19.20 9.01 -3.24
N VAL A 387 18.92 10.11 -3.98
CA VAL A 387 19.49 10.31 -5.32
C VAL A 387 21.03 10.40 -5.25
N ARG A 388 21.57 11.11 -4.25
CA ARG A 388 23.03 11.17 -4.05
C ARG A 388 23.61 9.79 -3.72
N GLY A 389 22.95 9.04 -2.84
CA GLY A 389 23.34 7.68 -2.49
C GLY A 389 23.31 6.73 -3.69
N ALA A 390 22.27 6.80 -4.51
CA ALA A 390 22.14 6.00 -5.72
C ALA A 390 23.22 6.35 -6.78
N ILE A 391 23.49 7.64 -7.01
CA ILE A 391 24.55 8.09 -7.90
C ILE A 391 25.91 7.57 -7.39
N ALA A 392 26.17 7.67 -6.09
CA ALA A 392 27.39 7.17 -5.48
C ALA A 392 27.54 5.64 -5.64
N SER A 393 26.46 4.86 -5.45
CA SER A 393 26.46 3.41 -5.60
C SER A 393 26.72 2.98 -7.06
N VAL A 394 26.11 3.67 -8.02
CA VAL A 394 26.35 3.43 -9.45
C VAL A 394 27.80 3.77 -9.82
N ARG A 395 28.31 4.91 -9.34
CA ARG A 395 29.70 5.34 -9.58
C ARG A 395 30.74 4.40 -9.00
N ASN A 396 30.44 3.79 -7.85
CA ASN A 396 31.33 2.84 -7.17
C ASN A 396 31.20 1.39 -7.69
N GLY A 397 30.38 1.15 -8.74
CA GLY A 397 30.20 -0.17 -9.33
C GLY A 397 29.53 -1.21 -8.43
N SER A 398 28.95 -0.75 -7.30
CA SER A 398 28.20 -1.60 -6.36
C SER A 398 26.73 -1.57 -6.75
N PRO A 399 26.14 -2.67 -7.27
CA PRO A 399 24.70 -2.73 -7.34
C PRO A 399 24.18 -2.65 -5.89
N GLY A 400 23.30 -1.71 -5.58
CA GLY A 400 22.72 -1.49 -4.25
C GLY A 400 21.82 -2.65 -3.80
N ARG A 401 22.26 -3.90 -3.99
CA ARG A 401 21.56 -5.14 -3.63
C ARG A 401 22.35 -5.90 -2.61
N ALA A 402 22.02 -5.68 -1.36
CA ALA A 402 22.69 -6.36 -0.25
C ALA A 402 22.54 -7.89 -0.35
N ALA A 403 21.42 -8.41 -0.86
CA ALA A 403 21.22 -9.84 -1.10
C ALA A 403 22.23 -10.42 -2.10
N VAL A 404 22.55 -9.69 -3.17
CA VAL A 404 23.58 -10.11 -4.15
C VAL A 404 24.97 -10.06 -3.52
N ALA A 405 25.27 -9.08 -2.67
CA ALA A 405 26.54 -9.02 -1.98
C ALA A 405 26.73 -10.22 -1.04
N VAL A 406 25.68 -10.59 -0.29
CA VAL A 406 25.68 -11.79 0.58
C VAL A 406 25.87 -13.06 -0.24
N SER A 407 25.17 -13.21 -1.38
CA SER A 407 25.28 -14.43 -2.19
C SER A 407 26.69 -14.72 -2.71
N ARG A 408 27.53 -13.69 -2.84
CA ARG A 408 28.96 -13.85 -3.25
C ARG A 408 29.84 -14.39 -2.13
N THR A 409 29.40 -14.35 -0.87
CA THR A 409 30.14 -14.90 0.29
C THR A 409 29.79 -16.34 0.59
N VAL A 410 28.85 -16.93 -0.18
CA VAL A 410 28.31 -18.26 0.03
C VAL A 410 28.80 -19.20 -1.06
N GLY A 411 29.36 -20.34 -0.66
CA GLY A 411 29.76 -21.39 -1.59
C GLY A 411 28.56 -22.14 -2.20
N PRO A 412 28.75 -22.84 -3.33
CA PRO A 412 27.67 -23.55 -4.02
C PRO A 412 27.03 -24.67 -3.19
N ALA A 413 27.76 -25.26 -2.24
CA ALA A 413 27.28 -26.33 -1.36
C ALA A 413 26.86 -25.85 0.03
N ASP A 414 27.09 -24.57 0.35
CA ASP A 414 26.84 -24.03 1.69
C ASP A 414 25.34 -23.86 1.95
N GLU A 415 24.81 -24.42 3.03
CA GLU A 415 23.46 -24.12 3.48
C GLU A 415 23.42 -22.73 4.14
N VAL A 416 22.38 -21.96 3.84
CA VAL A 416 22.16 -20.61 4.39
C VAL A 416 20.83 -20.57 5.10
N LEU A 417 20.79 -19.95 6.28
CA LEU A 417 19.54 -19.53 6.93
C LEU A 417 19.43 -18.01 6.89
N ALA A 418 18.40 -17.49 6.25
CA ALA A 418 18.22 -16.05 6.10
C ALA A 418 16.87 -15.60 6.64
N GLU A 419 16.87 -14.46 7.34
CA GLU A 419 15.66 -13.77 7.77
C GLU A 419 14.97 -13.07 6.60
N ASP A 420 15.76 -12.56 5.65
CA ASP A 420 15.26 -11.97 4.40
C ASP A 420 15.32 -13.01 3.28
N PRO A 421 14.18 -13.56 2.83
CA PRO A 421 14.21 -14.63 1.83
C PRO A 421 14.63 -14.14 0.42
N SER A 422 14.74 -12.83 0.17
CA SER A 422 15.31 -12.32 -1.09
C SER A 422 16.76 -12.77 -1.32
N ILE A 423 17.48 -13.17 -0.27
CA ILE A 423 18.85 -13.69 -0.33
C ILE A 423 18.93 -14.98 -1.13
N TYR A 424 17.89 -15.80 -1.13
CA TYR A 424 17.87 -17.06 -1.86
C TYR A 424 17.71 -16.89 -3.37
N VAL A 425 17.17 -15.75 -3.84
CA VAL A 425 16.93 -15.50 -5.26
C VAL A 425 18.23 -15.49 -6.08
N PRO A 426 19.27 -14.69 -5.74
CA PRO A 426 20.55 -14.75 -6.45
C PRO A 426 21.31 -16.05 -6.23
N LEU A 427 20.96 -16.84 -5.21
CA LEU A 427 21.50 -18.18 -5.00
C LEU A 427 20.81 -19.25 -5.85
N HIS A 428 19.68 -18.92 -6.49
CA HIS A 428 18.80 -19.87 -7.19
C HIS A 428 18.37 -21.04 -6.32
N ARG A 429 18.03 -20.77 -5.06
CA ARG A 429 17.65 -21.78 -4.06
C ARG A 429 16.27 -21.50 -3.49
N LYS A 430 15.62 -22.56 -3.03
CA LYS A 430 14.38 -22.45 -2.25
C LYS A 430 14.72 -21.90 -0.85
N PRO A 431 13.97 -20.91 -0.33
CA PRO A 431 14.16 -20.44 1.04
C PRO A 431 13.96 -21.57 2.06
N VAL A 432 14.84 -21.66 3.06
CA VAL A 432 14.62 -22.54 4.22
C VAL A 432 13.37 -22.06 4.99
N VAL A 433 13.22 -20.74 5.15
CA VAL A 433 12.04 -20.10 5.72
C VAL A 433 11.63 -18.99 4.77
N MET A 434 10.42 -19.08 4.20
CA MET A 434 9.89 -18.05 3.30
C MET A 434 9.39 -16.82 4.07
N ASP A 435 8.75 -17.04 5.19
CA ASP A 435 8.22 -15.98 6.05
C ASP A 435 8.52 -16.31 7.52
N PRO A 436 9.55 -15.69 8.12
CA PRO A 436 9.91 -15.92 9.52
C PRO A 436 8.80 -15.56 10.51
N PHE A 437 7.91 -14.62 10.18
CA PHE A 437 6.76 -14.30 11.00
C PHE A 437 5.73 -15.45 11.00
N MET A 438 5.54 -16.10 9.86
CA MET A 438 4.66 -17.28 9.76
C MET A 438 5.28 -18.49 10.47
N LEU A 439 6.61 -18.66 10.42
CA LEU A 439 7.30 -19.69 11.20
C LEU A 439 7.04 -19.56 12.69
N LEU A 440 7.11 -18.33 13.24
CA LEU A 440 6.76 -18.06 14.63
C LEU A 440 5.31 -18.50 14.97
N ARG A 441 4.38 -18.36 14.01
CA ARG A 441 2.99 -18.78 14.18
C ARG A 441 2.86 -20.30 14.14
N LEU A 442 3.59 -20.94 13.24
CA LEU A 442 3.67 -22.41 13.18
C LEU A 442 4.27 -23.00 14.46
N ASP A 443 5.35 -22.40 14.98
CA ASP A 443 5.99 -22.85 16.22
C ASP A 443 5.01 -22.83 17.42
N ARG A 444 4.10 -21.88 17.43
CA ARG A 444 3.05 -21.82 18.50
C ARG A 444 1.94 -22.83 18.32
N GLN A 445 1.63 -23.24 17.11
CA GLN A 445 0.55 -24.20 16.80
C GLN A 445 1.06 -25.63 16.69
N HIS A 446 2.24 -25.80 16.10
CA HIS A 446 2.88 -27.05 15.74
C HIS A 446 4.38 -27.00 16.07
N PRO A 447 4.76 -26.94 17.36
CA PRO A 447 6.17 -26.82 17.75
C PRO A 447 7.04 -27.96 17.22
N GLU A 448 6.44 -29.15 17.03
CA GLU A 448 7.10 -30.34 16.46
C GLU A 448 7.55 -30.11 14.99
N TRP A 449 6.92 -29.21 14.24
CA TRP A 449 7.35 -28.88 12.88
C TRP A 449 8.62 -28.03 12.86
N VAL A 450 8.86 -27.24 13.91
CA VAL A 450 10.04 -26.36 13.99
C VAL A 450 11.26 -27.06 14.61
N ASP A 451 11.08 -28.18 15.30
CA ASP A 451 12.16 -28.99 15.89
C ASP A 451 13.25 -29.39 14.87
N PRO A 452 12.94 -29.79 13.63
CA PRO A 452 13.96 -30.08 12.62
C PRO A 452 14.85 -28.87 12.32
N LEU A 453 14.29 -27.65 12.23
CA LEU A 453 15.08 -26.44 12.03
C LEU A 453 15.98 -26.15 13.22
N ILE A 454 15.45 -26.25 14.45
CA ILE A 454 16.25 -26.08 15.69
C ILE A 454 17.39 -27.07 15.72
N ARG A 455 17.17 -28.34 15.37
CA ARG A 455 18.19 -29.37 15.29
C ARG A 455 19.28 -28.99 14.28
N ARG A 456 18.91 -28.61 13.04
CA ARG A 456 19.87 -28.17 12.01
C ARG A 456 20.73 -26.99 12.49
N ILE A 457 20.14 -26.05 13.25
CA ILE A 457 20.84 -24.92 13.86
C ILE A 457 21.85 -25.43 14.92
N SER A 458 21.40 -26.30 15.83
CA SER A 458 22.25 -26.86 16.89
C SER A 458 23.38 -27.74 16.35
N GLU A 459 23.14 -28.44 15.26
CA GLU A 459 24.14 -29.22 14.50
C GLU A 459 25.06 -28.33 13.64
N ARG A 460 24.84 -26.99 13.63
CA ARG A 460 25.64 -26.02 12.87
C ARG A 460 25.68 -26.29 11.36
N ARG A 461 24.56 -26.77 10.79
CA ARG A 461 24.48 -27.15 9.37
C ARG A 461 24.53 -25.93 8.44
N PHE A 462 24.12 -24.77 8.90
CA PHE A 462 24.17 -23.56 8.09
C PHE A 462 25.58 -22.96 8.13
N ALA A 463 26.22 -22.89 6.97
CA ALA A 463 27.53 -22.25 6.83
C ALA A 463 27.45 -20.74 7.07
N LEU A 464 26.29 -20.14 6.81
CA LEU A 464 26.01 -18.73 7.03
C LEU A 464 24.56 -18.54 7.54
N VAL A 465 24.43 -17.73 8.59
CA VAL A 465 23.13 -17.21 9.04
C VAL A 465 23.10 -15.70 8.79
N VAL A 466 22.03 -15.20 8.18
CA VAL A 466 21.87 -13.81 7.73
C VAL A 466 20.64 -13.21 8.39
N LEU A 467 20.83 -12.22 9.24
CA LEU A 467 19.78 -11.59 10.04
C LEU A 467 19.73 -10.09 9.77
N ILE A 468 18.56 -9.48 10.00
CA ILE A 468 18.35 -8.03 9.88
C ILE A 468 18.64 -7.32 11.19
N VAL A 469 18.48 -8.04 12.30
CA VAL A 469 18.65 -7.53 13.66
C VAL A 469 19.73 -8.36 14.37
N PRO A 470 20.64 -7.73 15.13
CA PRO A 470 21.71 -8.47 15.82
C PRO A 470 21.14 -9.34 16.95
N LEU A 471 21.66 -10.56 17.08
CA LEU A 471 21.26 -11.51 18.14
C LEU A 471 21.75 -11.13 19.52
N GLU A 472 22.83 -10.35 19.60
CA GLU A 472 23.50 -9.96 20.83
C GLU A 472 22.72 -8.86 21.58
N ASP A 473 21.99 -8.03 20.85
CA ASP A 473 21.24 -6.92 21.44
C ASP A 473 19.92 -7.43 22.08
N ARG A 474 19.96 -7.58 23.39
CA ARG A 474 18.81 -8.03 24.17
C ARG A 474 17.66 -7.03 24.23
N THR A 475 17.90 -5.76 23.92
CA THR A 475 16.82 -4.75 23.82
C THR A 475 15.89 -5.04 22.64
N LEU A 476 16.36 -5.83 21.68
CA LEU A 476 15.63 -6.26 20.49
C LEU A 476 15.04 -7.68 20.62
N ASP A 477 15.01 -8.26 21.84
CA ASP A 477 14.40 -9.60 22.05
C ASP A 477 12.91 -9.65 21.65
N TYR A 478 12.18 -8.50 21.70
CA TYR A 478 10.81 -8.41 21.19
C TYR A 478 10.72 -8.76 19.70
N TRP A 479 11.77 -8.48 18.90
CA TRP A 479 11.85 -8.81 17.50
C TRP A 479 11.72 -10.32 17.26
N TRP A 480 12.48 -11.10 18.04
CA TRP A 480 12.46 -12.56 17.96
C TRP A 480 11.22 -13.16 18.60
N ASN A 481 10.74 -12.60 19.70
CA ASN A 481 9.63 -13.14 20.46
C ASN A 481 8.27 -12.90 19.78
N ASP A 482 8.12 -11.78 19.07
CA ASP A 482 6.84 -11.33 18.57
C ASP A 482 6.72 -11.22 17.04
N PHE A 483 7.87 -11.05 16.35
CA PHE A 483 7.86 -10.75 14.92
C PHE A 483 8.59 -11.76 14.04
N GLN A 484 9.72 -12.36 14.47
CA GLN A 484 10.55 -13.18 13.59
C GLN A 484 11.03 -14.46 14.26
N PHE A 485 11.09 -15.55 13.53
CA PHE A 485 11.61 -16.88 13.90
C PHE A 485 11.06 -17.49 15.21
N GLY A 486 10.91 -16.73 16.26
CA GLY A 486 10.51 -17.18 17.58
C GLY A 486 11.67 -17.35 18.57
N PRO A 487 11.35 -17.37 19.89
CA PRO A 487 12.36 -17.42 20.96
C PRO A 487 13.20 -18.70 20.94
N ARG A 488 12.63 -19.84 20.53
CA ARG A 488 13.32 -21.13 20.46
C ARG A 488 14.42 -21.13 19.41
N VAL A 489 14.12 -20.61 18.20
CA VAL A 489 15.08 -20.49 17.11
C VAL A 489 16.17 -19.47 17.47
N ALA A 490 15.79 -18.30 18.01
CA ALA A 490 16.76 -17.30 18.43
C ALA A 490 17.71 -17.80 19.54
N ALA A 491 17.21 -18.61 20.48
CA ALA A 491 18.05 -19.23 21.50
C ALA A 491 19.06 -20.21 20.90
N ALA A 492 18.62 -21.10 20.01
CA ALA A 492 19.50 -22.05 19.33
C ALA A 492 20.57 -21.35 18.47
N LEU A 493 20.20 -20.24 17.80
CA LEU A 493 21.17 -19.43 17.02
C LEU A 493 22.22 -18.80 17.93
N ARG A 494 21.84 -18.22 19.05
CA ARG A 494 22.76 -17.61 20.01
C ARG A 494 23.76 -18.61 20.58
N GLU A 495 23.32 -19.84 20.80
CA GLU A 495 24.19 -20.91 21.33
C GLU A 495 25.16 -21.43 20.29
N SER A 496 24.72 -21.60 19.05
CA SER A 496 25.45 -22.34 18.02
C SER A 496 26.26 -21.46 17.07
N TYR A 497 25.95 -20.15 16.98
CA TYR A 497 26.55 -19.22 16.01
C TYR A 497 27.21 -18.02 16.70
N ARG A 498 28.21 -17.44 16.03
CA ARG A 498 28.93 -16.24 16.44
C ARG A 498 28.87 -15.17 15.35
N PRO A 499 28.94 -13.88 15.70
CA PRO A 499 29.04 -12.80 14.74
C PRO A 499 30.24 -12.98 13.81
N ASP A 500 30.03 -12.71 12.52
CA ASP A 500 31.09 -12.75 11.47
C ASP A 500 31.26 -11.37 10.79
N GLY A 501 30.36 -10.44 11.03
CA GLY A 501 30.40 -9.08 10.49
C GLY A 501 29.08 -8.54 10.03
N ILE A 502 29.12 -7.40 9.33
CA ILE A 502 27.95 -6.73 8.76
C ILE A 502 28.19 -6.52 7.28
N LEU A 503 27.20 -6.87 6.46
CA LEU A 503 27.24 -6.65 5.02
C LEU A 503 25.95 -5.92 4.55
N GLY A 504 26.11 -4.66 4.21
CA GLY A 504 24.97 -3.79 3.93
C GLY A 504 24.08 -3.64 5.16
N ARG A 505 22.83 -4.12 5.07
CA ARG A 505 21.86 -4.10 6.18
C ARG A 505 21.79 -5.41 6.97
N TYR A 506 22.65 -6.41 6.65
CA TYR A 506 22.59 -7.74 7.23
C TYR A 506 23.69 -7.97 8.23
N PHE A 507 23.34 -8.59 9.35
CA PHE A 507 24.26 -9.16 10.33
C PHE A 507 24.54 -10.61 9.96
N LEU A 508 25.81 -10.94 9.80
CA LEU A 508 26.27 -12.24 9.37
C LEU A 508 26.76 -13.05 10.57
N TYR A 509 26.43 -14.34 10.60
CA TYR A 509 26.83 -15.26 11.65
C TYR A 509 27.37 -16.55 11.04
N ARG A 510 28.44 -17.09 11.67
CA ARG A 510 29.00 -18.39 11.30
C ARG A 510 28.98 -19.34 12.48
N PRO A 511 29.07 -20.67 12.23
CA PRO A 511 29.20 -21.68 13.28
C PRO A 511 30.33 -21.34 14.30
N ARG A 512 30.05 -21.62 15.57
CA ARG A 512 31.05 -21.50 16.64
C ARG A 512 32.11 -22.60 16.53
#